data_1c0a850e6a2a1afea5aa6cbf365efd10
#
_entry.id   1c0a850e6a2a1afea5aa6cbf365efd10
#
_cell.length_a   1.000
_cell.length_b   1.000
_cell.length_c   1.000
_cell.angle_alpha   90.00
_cell.angle_beta   90.00
_cell.angle_gamma   90.00
#
_symmetry.space_group_name_H-M   'P 1'
#
loop_
_entity.id
_entity.type
_entity.pdbx_description
1 polymer ?
#
loop_
_entity_poly.entity_id
_entity_poly.type
_entity_poly.pdbx_seq_one_letter_code
_entity_poly.pdbx_strand_id
1 'polypeptide(L)'
;SRDPAKIALAYSLDTQWRNRAEFATNRQEAQAFLERKWKKELDYRLIKELWAFTENRIAVRYAYEWHDDSGNWYRSYGNENWEFEPDGLMKRRFACINDMPIKASERLFHWPLGRRPDDHPSLSDLGL
;
A
#
# COMPACT_ATOMS: atom_id res chain seq x y z
N SER A 1 4.91 3.33 -9.67
CA SER A 1 6.35 3.12 -9.50
C SER A 1 6.65 2.45 -8.16
N ARG A 2 7.60 1.51 -8.15
CA ARG A 2 8.06 0.85 -6.93
C ARG A 2 9.46 1.32 -6.52
N ASP A 3 9.87 2.49 -7.02
CA ASP A 3 11.13 3.11 -6.63
C ASP A 3 10.94 3.86 -5.30
N PRO A 4 11.53 3.37 -4.18
CA PRO A 4 11.35 4.00 -2.87
C PRO A 4 11.79 5.46 -2.85
N ALA A 5 12.83 5.82 -3.59
CA ALA A 5 13.31 7.19 -3.63
C ALA A 5 12.31 8.14 -4.31
N LYS A 6 11.67 7.70 -5.39
CA LYS A 6 10.63 8.49 -6.08
C LYS A 6 9.36 8.59 -5.24
N ILE A 7 8.93 7.48 -4.65
CA ILE A 7 7.72 7.46 -3.81
C ILE A 7 7.92 8.34 -2.59
N ALA A 8 9.11 8.35 -2.00
CA ALA A 8 9.43 9.18 -0.84
C ALA A 8 9.22 10.69 -1.09
N LEU A 9 9.34 11.14 -2.34
CA LEU A 9 9.10 12.55 -2.69
C LEU A 9 7.65 12.99 -2.51
N ALA A 10 6.71 12.06 -2.38
CA ALA A 10 5.31 12.36 -2.09
C ALA A 10 5.08 12.73 -0.62
N TYR A 11 6.07 12.52 0.24
CA TYR A 11 5.97 12.74 1.68
C TYR A 11 6.75 13.98 2.11
N SER A 12 6.26 14.70 3.14
CA SER A 12 7.00 15.80 3.72
C SER A 12 8.29 15.30 4.41
N LEU A 13 9.27 16.18 4.61
CA LEU A 13 10.55 15.80 5.25
C LEU A 13 10.35 15.27 6.67
N ASP A 14 9.37 15.82 7.38
CA ASP A 14 9.02 15.47 8.76
C ASP A 14 7.77 14.57 8.83
N THR A 15 7.47 13.85 7.75
CA THR A 15 6.30 12.96 7.67
C THR A 15 6.26 11.96 8.82
N GLN A 16 5.06 11.66 9.30
CA GLN A 16 4.83 10.72 10.39
C GLN A 16 4.03 9.53 9.88
N TRP A 17 4.59 8.35 10.02
CA TRP A 17 3.97 7.10 9.59
C TRP A 17 3.76 6.14 10.74
N ARG A 18 2.66 5.43 10.69
CA ARG A 18 2.51 4.13 11.34
C ARG A 18 2.04 3.13 10.28
N ASN A 19 2.81 2.08 10.08
CA ASN A 19 2.41 0.95 9.25
C ASN A 19 2.36 -0.28 10.15
N ARG A 20 1.16 -0.83 10.37
CA ARG A 20 0.95 -1.88 11.39
C ARG A 20 1.36 -1.34 12.76
N ALA A 21 2.42 -1.86 13.32
CA ALA A 21 2.99 -1.41 14.61
C ALA A 21 4.37 -0.75 14.45
N GLU A 22 4.83 -0.52 13.22
CA GLU A 22 6.10 0.14 12.94
C GLU A 22 5.88 1.64 12.68
N PHE A 23 6.74 2.46 13.26
CA PHE A 23 6.68 3.92 13.12
C PHE A 23 7.86 4.44 12.31
N ALA A 24 7.61 5.45 11.48
CA ALA A 24 8.64 6.24 10.82
C ALA A 24 8.35 7.71 11.12
N THR A 25 9.37 8.46 11.51
CA THR A 25 9.21 9.83 12.02
C THR A 25 9.78 10.90 11.09
N ASN A 26 10.23 10.49 9.90
CA ASN A 26 10.70 11.39 8.86
C ASN A 26 10.70 10.67 7.50
N ARG A 27 10.93 11.44 6.42
CA ARG A 27 10.96 10.90 5.06
C ARG A 27 12.02 9.81 4.88
N GLN A 28 13.19 9.97 5.48
CA GLN A 28 14.28 8.99 5.36
C GLN A 28 13.87 7.64 5.95
N GLU A 29 13.25 7.63 7.13
CA GLU A 29 12.75 6.40 7.74
C GLU A 29 11.60 5.78 6.94
N ALA A 30 10.72 6.60 6.37
CA ALA A 30 9.66 6.15 5.50
C ALA A 30 10.22 5.48 4.24
N GLN A 31 11.25 6.06 3.62
CA GLN A 31 11.92 5.46 2.47
C GLN A 31 12.58 4.13 2.82
N ALA A 32 13.26 4.05 3.95
CA ALA A 32 13.89 2.81 4.41
C ALA A 32 12.84 1.71 4.64
N PHE A 33 11.68 2.07 5.17
CA PHE A 33 10.55 1.13 5.31
C PHE A 33 10.11 0.58 3.94
N LEU A 34 9.93 1.45 2.94
CA LEU A 34 9.51 1.03 1.60
C LEU A 34 10.56 0.13 0.93
N GLU A 35 11.84 0.39 1.15
CA GLU A 35 12.92 -0.45 0.63
C GLU A 35 12.82 -1.88 1.19
N ARG A 36 12.60 -2.02 2.50
CA ARG A 36 12.41 -3.34 3.13
C ARG A 36 11.15 -4.03 2.61
N LYS A 37 10.05 -3.29 2.48
CA LYS A 37 8.76 -3.82 2.00
C LYS A 37 8.90 -4.40 0.58
N TRP A 38 9.50 -3.65 -0.34
CA TRP A 38 9.63 -4.10 -1.73
C TRP A 38 10.58 -5.28 -1.92
N LYS A 39 11.53 -5.48 -1.00
CA LYS A 39 12.39 -6.66 -0.99
C LYS A 39 11.66 -7.90 -0.51
N LYS A 40 10.71 -7.75 0.39
CA LYS A 40 9.96 -8.85 1.01
C LYS A 40 8.77 -9.28 0.16
N GLU A 41 8.04 -8.33 -0.39
CA GLU A 41 6.75 -8.56 -1.06
C GLU A 41 6.95 -8.64 -2.57
N LEU A 42 7.05 -9.88 -3.09
CA LEU A 42 7.34 -10.16 -4.50
C LEU A 42 6.05 -10.31 -5.30
N ASP A 43 6.11 -10.01 -6.59
CA ASP A 43 4.95 -10.08 -7.52
C ASP A 43 3.71 -9.33 -6.99
N TYR A 44 3.94 -8.19 -6.37
CA TYR A 44 2.95 -7.37 -5.69
C TYR A 44 1.90 -6.81 -6.65
N ARG A 45 0.61 -7.03 -6.34
CA ARG A 45 -0.55 -6.47 -7.07
C ARG A 45 -1.47 -5.82 -6.05
N LEU A 46 -1.82 -4.57 -6.28
CA LEU A 46 -2.62 -3.76 -5.36
C LEU A 46 -3.90 -3.29 -6.04
N ILE A 47 -5.02 -3.44 -5.33
CA ILE A 47 -6.28 -2.75 -5.67
C ILE A 47 -6.64 -1.86 -4.50
N LYS A 48 -6.79 -0.56 -4.76
CA LYS A 48 -7.12 0.45 -3.76
C LYS A 48 -8.42 1.14 -4.13
N GLU A 49 -9.25 1.43 -3.12
CA GLU A 49 -10.50 2.19 -3.29
C GLU A 49 -10.51 3.40 -2.36
N LEU A 50 -10.91 4.53 -2.90
CA LEU A 50 -11.20 5.72 -2.09
C LEU A 50 -12.44 5.43 -1.25
N TRP A 51 -12.33 5.63 0.08
CA TRP A 51 -13.46 5.44 0.99
C TRP A 51 -14.13 6.77 1.34
N ALA A 52 -13.33 7.77 1.72
CA ALA A 52 -13.84 9.09 2.07
C ALA A 52 -12.71 10.12 1.98
N PHE A 53 -13.06 11.38 1.86
CA PHE A 53 -12.06 12.45 1.89
C PHE A 53 -12.66 13.75 2.42
N THR A 54 -11.78 14.58 2.97
CA THR A 54 -12.04 15.97 3.30
C THR A 54 -11.04 16.85 2.54
N GLU A 55 -10.94 18.13 2.89
CA GLU A 55 -10.02 19.06 2.21
C GLU A 55 -8.56 18.60 2.22
N ASN A 56 -8.07 18.05 3.36
CA ASN A 56 -6.67 17.64 3.50
C ASN A 56 -6.49 16.21 4.04
N ARG A 57 -7.55 15.40 4.09
CA ARG A 57 -7.51 14.03 4.59
C ARG A 57 -8.18 13.08 3.62
N ILE A 58 -7.59 11.90 3.45
CA ILE A 58 -8.12 10.85 2.59
C ILE A 58 -8.09 9.54 3.37
N ALA A 59 -9.21 8.82 3.32
CA ALA A 59 -9.30 7.45 3.82
C ALA A 59 -9.46 6.50 2.63
N VAL A 60 -8.68 5.44 2.61
CA VAL A 60 -8.73 4.42 1.56
C VAL A 60 -8.81 3.04 2.18
N ARG A 61 -9.39 2.11 1.43
CA ARG A 61 -9.26 0.69 1.72
C ARG A 61 -8.57 0.01 0.55
N TYR A 62 -7.88 -1.10 0.81
CA TYR A 62 -7.18 -1.82 -0.23
C TYR A 62 -6.99 -3.29 0.12
N ALA A 63 -6.67 -4.07 -0.91
CA ALA A 63 -6.12 -5.39 -0.75
C ALA A 63 -4.97 -5.55 -1.73
N TYR A 64 -3.99 -6.36 -1.39
CA TYR A 64 -2.91 -6.69 -2.30
C TYR A 64 -2.48 -8.13 -2.15
N GLU A 65 -2.01 -8.70 -3.26
CA GLU A 65 -1.48 -10.05 -3.30
C GLU A 65 0.01 -10.00 -3.55
N TRP A 66 0.73 -10.89 -2.88
CA TRP A 66 2.18 -10.97 -2.95
C TRP A 66 2.64 -12.35 -2.48
N HIS A 67 3.88 -12.68 -2.79
CA HIS A 67 4.52 -13.88 -2.21
C HIS A 67 5.88 -13.51 -1.62
N ASP A 68 6.34 -14.33 -0.67
CA ASP A 68 7.68 -14.22 -0.12
C ASP A 68 8.70 -14.93 -1.01
N ASP A 69 9.98 -14.95 -0.60
CA ASP A 69 11.07 -15.59 -1.33
C ASP A 69 11.02 -17.12 -1.28
N SER A 70 10.16 -17.69 -0.45
CA SER A 70 9.92 -19.14 -0.36
C SER A 70 8.70 -19.57 -1.17
N GLY A 71 8.05 -18.65 -1.89
CA GLY A 71 6.88 -18.94 -2.72
C GLY A 71 5.56 -19.04 -1.97
N ASN A 72 5.51 -18.59 -0.71
CA ASN A 72 4.26 -18.51 0.04
C ASN A 72 3.46 -17.29 -0.36
N TRP A 73 2.21 -17.50 -0.78
CA TRP A 73 1.32 -16.43 -1.21
C TRP A 73 0.47 -15.90 -0.07
N TYR A 74 0.18 -14.61 -0.15
CA TYR A 74 -0.64 -13.87 0.81
C TYR A 74 -1.58 -12.93 0.08
N ARG A 75 -2.77 -12.72 0.66
CA ARG A 75 -3.63 -11.57 0.36
C ARG A 75 -3.71 -10.74 1.62
N SER A 76 -3.30 -9.48 1.52
CA SER A 76 -3.29 -8.55 2.63
C SER A 76 -4.42 -7.56 2.46
N TYR A 77 -5.21 -7.36 3.52
CA TYR A 77 -6.33 -6.42 3.56
C TYR A 77 -5.96 -5.25 4.44
N GLY A 78 -6.21 -4.03 3.95
CA GLY A 78 -5.81 -2.87 4.71
C GLY A 78 -6.70 -1.65 4.55
N ASN A 79 -6.53 -0.76 5.51
CA ASN A 79 -7.11 0.58 5.50
C ASN A 79 -6.02 1.57 5.82
N GLU A 80 -6.03 2.74 5.15
CA GLU A 80 -5.09 3.81 5.41
C GLU A 80 -5.81 5.12 5.60
N ASN A 81 -5.26 5.95 6.48
CA ASN A 81 -5.67 7.33 6.67
C ASN A 81 -4.49 8.24 6.34
N TRP A 82 -4.70 9.22 5.49
CA TRP A 82 -3.68 10.16 5.03
C TRP A 82 -4.06 11.59 5.41
N GLU A 83 -3.05 12.39 5.77
CA GLU A 83 -3.19 13.82 5.96
C GLU A 83 -2.11 14.54 5.15
N PHE A 84 -2.49 15.65 4.50
CA PHE A 84 -1.61 16.38 3.58
C PHE A 84 -1.31 17.77 4.11
N GLU A 85 -0.09 18.26 3.79
CA GLU A 85 0.31 19.64 3.97
C GLU A 85 -0.31 20.52 2.88
N PRO A 86 -0.37 21.86 3.08
CA PRO A 86 -0.87 22.76 2.02
C PRO A 86 -0.12 22.67 0.70
N ASP A 87 1.14 22.24 0.71
CA ASP A 87 1.96 22.04 -0.51
C ASP A 87 1.64 20.72 -1.24
N GLY A 88 0.70 19.92 -0.73
CA GLY A 88 0.30 18.66 -1.32
C GLY A 88 1.13 17.44 -0.91
N LEU A 89 2.13 17.61 -0.05
CA LEU A 89 2.92 16.50 0.45
C LEU A 89 2.22 15.81 1.62
N MET A 90 2.34 14.49 1.71
CA MET A 90 1.73 13.71 2.79
C MET A 90 2.49 13.91 4.09
N LYS A 91 1.77 14.43 5.09
CA LYS A 91 2.27 14.73 6.42
C LYS A 91 2.17 13.55 7.36
N ARG A 92 1.06 12.81 7.29
CA ARG A 92 0.77 11.65 8.14
C ARG A 92 0.18 10.52 7.33
N ARG A 93 0.57 9.31 7.68
CA ARG A 93 0.02 8.09 7.10
C ARG A 93 -0.14 7.05 8.19
N PHE A 94 -1.35 6.55 8.37
CA PHE A 94 -1.64 5.48 9.32
C PHE A 94 -2.23 4.30 8.55
N ALA A 95 -1.56 3.16 8.59
CA ALA A 95 -1.97 1.97 7.88
C ALA A 95 -2.18 0.79 8.83
N CYS A 96 -3.36 0.18 8.76
CA CYS A 96 -3.67 -1.07 9.43
C CYS A 96 -3.81 -2.16 8.37
N ILE A 97 -3.10 -3.27 8.52
CA ILE A 97 -3.02 -4.32 7.52
C ILE A 97 -3.10 -5.68 8.20
N ASN A 98 -3.93 -6.57 7.62
CA ASN A 98 -4.02 -7.98 8.03
C ASN A 98 -3.59 -8.86 6.87
N ASP A 99 -2.65 -9.78 7.13
CA ASP A 99 -2.18 -10.72 6.13
C ASP A 99 -2.95 -12.04 6.24
N MET A 100 -3.42 -12.56 5.11
CA MET A 100 -4.08 -13.85 5.03
C MET A 100 -3.27 -14.77 4.10
N PRO A 101 -2.73 -15.89 4.61
CA PRO A 101 -2.10 -16.88 3.75
C PRO A 101 -3.11 -17.45 2.76
N ILE A 102 -2.72 -17.57 1.50
CA ILE A 102 -3.54 -18.17 0.44
C ILE A 102 -2.70 -19.16 -0.35
N LYS A 103 -3.38 -20.02 -1.12
CA LYS A 103 -2.72 -20.85 -2.13
C LYS A 103 -2.53 -20.01 -3.40
N ALA A 104 -1.52 -20.35 -4.21
CA ALA A 104 -1.34 -19.69 -5.51
C ALA A 104 -2.60 -19.79 -6.39
N SER A 105 -3.34 -20.92 -6.28
CA SER A 105 -4.59 -21.14 -7.00
C SER A 105 -5.76 -20.26 -6.52
N GLU A 106 -5.63 -19.64 -5.36
CA GLU A 106 -6.65 -18.76 -4.77
C GLU A 106 -6.46 -17.29 -5.12
N ARG A 107 -5.43 -16.97 -5.91
CA ARG A 107 -5.17 -15.60 -6.36
C ARG A 107 -6.34 -15.06 -7.18
N LEU A 108 -6.68 -13.79 -6.96
CA LEU A 108 -7.74 -13.08 -7.67
C LEU A 108 -7.21 -11.91 -8.51
N PHE A 109 -5.97 -11.46 -8.25
CA PHE A 109 -5.37 -10.28 -8.89
C PHE A 109 -4.50 -10.74 -10.06
N HIS A 110 -5.12 -10.81 -11.24
CA HIS A 110 -4.52 -11.38 -12.44
C HIS A 110 -4.28 -10.31 -13.50
N TRP A 111 -3.12 -9.69 -13.48
CA TRP A 111 -2.62 -8.83 -14.55
C TRP A 111 -1.09 -8.84 -14.53
N PRO A 112 -0.44 -8.41 -15.62
CA PRO A 112 1.02 -8.23 -15.62
C PRO A 112 1.45 -7.27 -14.52
N LEU A 113 2.68 -7.41 -14.02
CA LEU A 113 3.18 -6.60 -12.91
C LEU A 113 3.00 -5.10 -13.19
N GLY A 114 2.60 -4.36 -12.18
CA GLY A 114 2.38 -2.93 -12.24
C GLY A 114 0.95 -2.55 -11.84
N ARG A 115 0.49 -1.42 -12.40
CA ARG A 115 -0.84 -0.89 -12.09
C ARG A 115 -1.95 -1.80 -12.58
N ARG A 116 -3.03 -1.92 -11.79
CA ARG A 116 -4.24 -2.64 -12.19
C ARG A 116 -4.82 -2.03 -13.47
N PRO A 117 -5.14 -2.85 -14.50
CA PRO A 117 -5.86 -2.38 -15.68
C PRO A 117 -7.26 -1.86 -15.32
N ASP A 118 -7.75 -0.86 -16.05
CA ASP A 118 -9.05 -0.26 -15.76
C ASP A 118 -10.23 -1.25 -15.91
N ASP A 119 -10.07 -2.27 -16.75
CA ASP A 119 -11.08 -3.32 -16.98
C ASP A 119 -11.01 -4.48 -16.00
N HIS A 120 -9.99 -4.53 -15.13
CA HIS A 120 -9.91 -5.56 -14.09
C HIS A 120 -10.93 -5.25 -12.98
N PRO A 121 -11.62 -6.26 -12.43
CA PRO A 121 -12.58 -6.06 -11.33
C PRO A 121 -11.96 -5.27 -10.16
N SER A 122 -12.77 -4.40 -9.55
CA SER A 122 -12.42 -3.66 -8.33
C SER A 122 -12.55 -4.56 -7.09
N LEU A 123 -12.17 -4.04 -5.92
CA LEU A 123 -12.40 -4.76 -4.66
C LEU A 123 -13.88 -5.06 -4.46
N SER A 124 -14.74 -4.07 -4.68
CA SER A 124 -16.19 -4.25 -4.54
C SER A 124 -16.74 -5.32 -5.50
N ASP A 125 -16.26 -5.33 -6.74
CA ASP A 125 -16.65 -6.34 -7.73
C ASP A 125 -16.23 -7.76 -7.33
N LEU A 126 -15.09 -7.89 -6.64
CA LEU A 126 -14.56 -9.16 -6.16
C LEU A 126 -15.15 -9.58 -4.81
N GLY A 127 -15.95 -8.72 -4.18
CA GLY A 127 -16.52 -8.98 -2.87
C GLY A 127 -15.52 -8.89 -1.72
N LEU A 128 -14.48 -8.11 -1.89
CA LEU A 128 -13.39 -7.97 -0.92
C LEU A 128 -13.47 -6.69 -0.06
#